data_0b2025cfa23f48963efcc87947953c31
#
_entry.id   0b2025cfa23f48963efcc87947953c31
#
_cell.length_a   1.000
_cell.length_b   1.000
_cell.length_c   1.000
_cell.angle_alpha   90.00
_cell.angle_beta   90.00
_cell.angle_gamma   90.00
#
_symmetry.space_group_name_H-M   'P 1'
#
loop_
_entity.id
_entity.type
_entity.pdbx_description
1 polymer ?
#
loop_
_entity_poly.entity_id
_entity_poly.type
_entity_poly.pdbx_seq_one_letter_code
_entity_poly.pdbx_strand_id
1 'polypeptide(L)'
;FRFIDEIIELDSEHIVAQYVFPEDADFYRGHFPGRPITPGVILIETMAQAGVVAFGIYLYALEFSAEEVENMLTVFTDASVDFSGQVLPGDRVTTTGRLKFFRRKKLKAEVEMRLDDGTVVCSGELSGMGVPR
;
A
#
# COMPACT_ATOMS: atom_id res chain seq x y z
N PHE A 1 -9.89 -2.40 8.51
CA PHE A 1 -8.84 -3.00 7.66
C PHE A 1 -8.12 -1.92 6.85
N ARG A 2 -7.68 -0.88 7.54
CA ARG A 2 -6.99 0.25 6.92
C ARG A 2 -5.58 0.36 7.50
N PHE A 3 -4.58 0.35 6.62
CA PHE A 3 -3.17 0.42 6.97
C PHE A 3 -2.50 1.68 6.40
N ILE A 4 -3.19 2.80 6.50
CA ILE A 4 -2.67 4.13 6.18
C ILE A 4 -3.11 5.07 7.30
N ASP A 5 -2.16 5.74 7.94
CA ASP A 5 -2.46 6.82 8.90
C ASP A 5 -2.44 8.18 8.22
N GLU A 6 -1.47 8.39 7.32
CA GLU A 6 -1.25 9.69 6.70
C GLU A 6 -0.64 9.54 5.31
N ILE A 7 -1.10 10.37 4.39
CA ILE A 7 -0.46 10.53 3.07
C ILE A 7 0.42 11.77 3.17
N ILE A 8 1.73 11.57 2.99
CA ILE A 8 2.75 12.63 3.17
C ILE A 8 2.95 13.42 1.89
N GLU A 9 2.98 12.72 0.73
CA GLU A 9 3.18 13.31 -0.59
C GLU A 9 2.27 12.61 -1.59
N LEU A 10 1.75 13.36 -2.54
CA LEU A 10 0.88 12.81 -3.56
C LEU A 10 0.88 13.73 -4.78
N ASP A 11 1.28 13.18 -5.92
CA ASP A 11 1.17 13.87 -7.22
C ASP A 11 0.88 12.84 -8.32
N SER A 12 0.94 13.25 -9.59
CA SER A 12 0.61 12.35 -10.70
C SER A 12 1.65 11.26 -10.95
N GLU A 13 2.80 11.30 -10.27
CA GLU A 13 3.90 10.37 -10.48
C GLU A 13 4.20 9.49 -9.28
N HIS A 14 3.85 9.92 -8.06
CA HIS A 14 4.18 9.16 -6.86
C HIS A 14 3.24 9.44 -5.69
N ILE A 15 3.31 8.55 -4.71
CA ILE A 15 2.65 8.69 -3.42
C ILE A 15 3.61 8.26 -2.31
N VAL A 16 3.57 8.95 -1.19
CA VAL A 16 4.27 8.55 0.04
C VAL A 16 3.23 8.52 1.17
N ALA A 17 3.12 7.40 1.85
CA ALA A 17 2.17 7.22 2.94
C ALA A 17 2.84 6.54 4.12
N GLN A 18 2.31 6.79 5.32
CA GLN A 18 2.84 6.22 6.56
C GLN A 18 1.77 5.49 7.34
N TYR A 19 2.21 4.48 8.07
CA TYR A 19 1.36 3.71 8.98
C TYR A 19 2.18 3.22 10.17
N VAL A 20 1.61 3.31 11.38
CA VAL A 20 2.19 2.72 12.59
C VAL A 20 1.40 1.45 12.91
N PHE A 21 2.09 0.30 12.96
CA PHE A 21 1.44 -0.97 13.30
C PHE A 21 1.14 -1.00 14.80
N PRO A 22 -0.15 -1.08 15.20
CA PRO A 22 -0.52 -1.14 16.62
C PRO A 22 0.08 -2.37 17.28
N GLU A 23 0.58 -2.20 18.51
CA GLU A 23 1.18 -3.31 19.25
C GLU A 23 0.18 -4.42 19.59
N ASP A 24 -1.11 -4.08 19.65
CA ASP A 24 -2.20 -4.98 20.02
C ASP A 24 -3.00 -5.52 18.83
N ALA A 25 -2.48 -5.40 17.61
CA ALA A 25 -3.18 -5.93 16.44
C ALA A 25 -3.36 -7.43 16.56
N ASP A 26 -4.56 -7.91 16.19
CA ASP A 26 -4.96 -9.30 16.40
C ASP A 26 -4.04 -10.33 15.73
N PHE A 27 -3.52 -10.03 14.54
CA PHE A 27 -2.68 -10.98 13.81
C PHE A 27 -1.37 -11.31 14.52
N TYR A 28 -0.91 -10.48 15.47
CA TYR A 28 0.31 -10.76 16.22
C TYR A 28 0.16 -11.92 17.19
N ARG A 29 -1.05 -12.24 17.60
CA ARG A 29 -1.29 -13.35 18.55
C ARG A 29 -0.94 -14.71 17.96
N GLY A 30 -1.08 -14.85 16.64
CA GLY A 30 -0.78 -16.11 15.95
C GLY A 30 0.49 -16.08 15.09
N HIS A 31 1.11 -14.90 14.95
CA HIS A 31 2.24 -14.74 14.03
C HIS A 31 3.38 -13.95 14.68
N PHE A 32 4.10 -14.49 15.64
CA PHE A 32 3.97 -15.82 16.22
C PHE A 32 3.82 -15.72 17.73
N PRO A 33 3.21 -16.71 18.41
CA PRO A 33 3.05 -16.63 19.86
C PRO A 33 4.37 -16.39 20.58
N GLY A 34 4.44 -15.35 21.42
CA GLY A 34 5.65 -14.96 22.14
C GLY A 34 6.74 -14.28 21.30
N ARG A 35 6.56 -14.20 19.98
CA ARG A 35 7.51 -13.53 19.07
C ARG A 35 6.74 -12.90 17.91
N PRO A 36 6.06 -11.78 18.15
CA PRO A 36 5.21 -11.17 17.12
C PRO A 36 6.03 -10.51 16.02
N ILE A 37 5.66 -10.82 14.79
CA ILE A 37 6.24 -10.24 13.57
C ILE A 37 5.07 -9.92 12.65
N THR A 38 5.10 -8.79 11.98
CA THR A 38 4.03 -8.44 11.04
C THR A 38 4.06 -9.40 9.84
N PRO A 39 2.95 -10.10 9.56
CA PRO A 39 2.89 -11.02 8.42
C PRO A 39 3.20 -10.33 7.10
N GLY A 40 3.95 -11.01 6.22
CA GLY A 40 4.30 -10.46 4.90
C GLY A 40 3.08 -10.09 4.08
N VAL A 41 1.98 -10.85 4.18
CA VAL A 41 0.74 -10.53 3.47
C VAL A 41 0.11 -9.21 3.94
N ILE A 42 0.31 -8.85 5.21
CA ILE A 42 -0.15 -7.55 5.74
C ILE A 42 0.73 -6.42 5.20
N LEU A 43 2.02 -6.66 5.03
CA LEU A 43 2.92 -5.67 4.41
C LEU A 43 2.55 -5.42 2.95
N ILE A 44 2.23 -6.48 2.21
CA ILE A 44 1.75 -6.36 0.83
C ILE A 44 0.45 -5.55 0.79
N GLU A 45 -0.50 -5.84 1.68
CA GLU A 45 -1.75 -5.10 1.76
C GLU A 45 -1.51 -3.63 2.10
N THR A 46 -0.60 -3.35 3.02
CA THR A 46 -0.23 -1.97 3.38
C THR A 46 0.30 -1.21 2.16
N MET A 47 1.21 -1.83 1.41
CA MET A 47 1.75 -1.23 0.18
C MET A 47 0.67 -1.07 -0.89
N ALA A 48 -0.24 -2.04 -1.01
CA ALA A 48 -1.32 -1.98 -1.99
C ALA A 48 -2.32 -0.86 -1.68
N GLN A 49 -2.64 -0.66 -0.41
CA GLN A 49 -3.55 0.42 -0.01
C GLN A 49 -2.98 1.80 -0.36
N ALA A 50 -1.68 2.00 -0.19
CA ALA A 50 -1.02 3.25 -0.56
C ALA A 50 -0.78 3.33 -2.07
N GLY A 51 -0.06 2.37 -2.62
CA GLY A 51 0.46 2.42 -3.98
C GLY A 51 -0.54 2.07 -5.08
N VAL A 52 -1.64 1.42 -4.74
CA VAL A 52 -2.66 1.01 -5.70
C VAL A 52 -4.00 1.67 -5.41
N VAL A 53 -4.52 1.55 -4.19
CA VAL A 53 -5.86 2.06 -3.88
C VAL A 53 -5.86 3.59 -3.76
N ALA A 54 -5.12 4.15 -2.81
CA ALA A 54 -5.10 5.60 -2.60
C ALA A 54 -4.54 6.33 -3.83
N PHE A 55 -3.44 5.85 -4.37
CA PHE A 55 -2.84 6.40 -5.57
C PHE A 55 -3.78 6.28 -6.77
N GLY A 56 -4.42 5.14 -6.92
CA GLY A 56 -5.39 4.91 -7.99
C GLY A 56 -6.59 5.85 -7.93
N ILE A 57 -7.15 6.05 -6.75
CA ILE A 57 -8.26 7.00 -6.56
C ILE A 57 -7.85 8.41 -6.99
N TYR A 58 -6.66 8.84 -6.59
CA TYR A 58 -6.13 10.13 -6.99
C TYR A 58 -6.00 10.26 -8.51
N LEU A 59 -5.41 9.26 -9.17
CA LEU A 59 -5.22 9.28 -10.62
C LEU A 59 -6.55 9.24 -11.36
N TYR A 60 -7.52 8.45 -10.89
CA TYR A 60 -8.87 8.46 -11.46
C TYR A 60 -9.53 9.83 -11.32
N ALA A 61 -9.35 10.49 -10.18
CA ALA A 61 -9.93 11.79 -9.92
C ALA A 61 -9.38 12.88 -10.84
N LEU A 62 -8.20 12.68 -11.44
CA LEU A 62 -7.64 13.61 -12.43
C LEU A 62 -8.31 13.47 -13.80
N GLU A 63 -8.90 12.32 -14.12
CA GLU A 63 -9.47 12.01 -15.43
C GLU A 63 -10.99 11.87 -15.43
N PHE A 64 -11.58 11.49 -14.29
CA PHE A 64 -12.99 11.15 -14.18
C PHE A 64 -13.70 12.06 -13.18
N SER A 65 -15.03 12.17 -13.29
CA SER A 65 -15.83 12.95 -12.36
C SER A 65 -15.87 12.28 -10.98
N ALA A 66 -16.23 13.06 -9.95
CA ALA A 66 -16.42 12.53 -8.59
C ALA A 66 -17.42 11.38 -8.57
N GLU A 67 -18.53 11.53 -9.33
CA GLU A 67 -19.55 10.49 -9.44
C GLU A 67 -18.99 9.20 -10.05
N GLU A 68 -18.19 9.32 -11.11
CA GLU A 68 -17.55 8.16 -11.74
C GLU A 68 -16.58 7.47 -10.79
N VAL A 69 -15.81 8.25 -10.03
CA VAL A 69 -14.85 7.70 -9.03
C VAL A 69 -15.62 6.95 -7.92
N GLU A 70 -16.72 7.51 -7.43
CA GLU A 70 -17.55 6.87 -6.41
C GLU A 70 -18.15 5.54 -6.88
N ASN A 71 -18.37 5.39 -8.18
CA ASN A 71 -18.92 4.18 -8.76
C ASN A 71 -17.88 3.16 -9.18
N MET A 72 -16.62 3.36 -8.81
CA MET A 72 -15.54 2.42 -9.05
C MET A 72 -15.05 1.76 -7.77
N LEU A 73 -14.67 0.49 -7.89
CA LEU A 73 -13.90 -0.22 -6.88
C LEU A 73 -12.52 -0.48 -7.45
N THR A 74 -11.49 -0.38 -6.60
CA THR A 74 -10.16 -0.79 -6.97
C THR A 74 -9.97 -2.24 -6.53
N VAL A 75 -9.66 -3.11 -7.48
CA VAL A 75 -9.35 -4.50 -7.21
C VAL A 75 -7.88 -4.77 -7.49
N PHE A 76 -7.28 -5.62 -6.68
CA PHE A 76 -5.90 -6.03 -6.79
C PHE A 76 -5.78 -7.04 -7.94
N THR A 77 -4.84 -6.88 -8.84
CA THR A 77 -4.69 -7.78 -9.99
C THR A 77 -3.45 -8.65 -9.92
N ASP A 78 -2.32 -8.10 -9.53
CA ASP A 78 -1.08 -8.87 -9.39
C ASP A 78 -0.07 -8.16 -8.50
N ALA A 79 0.88 -8.95 -7.99
CA ALA A 79 1.95 -8.46 -7.13
C ALA A 79 3.20 -9.31 -7.33
N SER A 80 4.35 -8.66 -7.32
CA SER A 80 5.65 -9.31 -7.25
C SER A 80 6.46 -8.55 -6.21
N VAL A 81 6.70 -9.16 -5.03
CA VAL A 81 7.29 -8.48 -3.88
C VAL A 81 8.41 -9.33 -3.29
N ASP A 82 9.53 -8.66 -2.99
CA ASP A 82 10.64 -9.25 -2.26
C ASP A 82 10.67 -8.69 -0.84
N PHE A 83 10.87 -9.57 0.14
CA PHE A 83 10.97 -9.19 1.54
C PHE A 83 12.43 -9.25 1.97
N SER A 84 12.91 -8.17 2.57
CA SER A 84 14.31 -8.04 2.99
C SER A 84 14.48 -7.65 4.45
N GLY A 85 13.38 -7.46 5.19
CA GLY A 85 13.41 -7.09 6.59
C GLY A 85 12.12 -7.46 7.30
N GLN A 86 12.06 -7.13 8.58
CA GLN A 86 10.91 -7.43 9.44
C GLN A 86 10.32 -6.15 9.99
N VAL A 87 9.00 -6.15 10.16
CA VAL A 87 8.27 -5.08 10.83
C VAL A 87 7.70 -5.65 12.12
N LEU A 88 8.03 -5.01 13.24
CA LEU A 88 7.61 -5.43 14.57
C LEU A 88 6.41 -4.59 15.04
N PRO A 89 5.66 -5.09 16.05
CA PRO A 89 4.60 -4.28 16.64
C PRO A 89 5.12 -2.92 17.08
N GLY A 90 4.38 -1.86 16.78
CA GLY A 90 4.77 -0.49 17.11
C GLY A 90 5.64 0.21 16.08
N ASP A 91 6.17 -0.51 15.10
CA ASP A 91 7.00 0.10 14.07
C ASP A 91 6.17 0.98 13.14
N ARG A 92 6.76 2.10 12.74
CA ARG A 92 6.22 2.94 11.68
C ARG A 92 6.88 2.58 10.36
N VAL A 93 6.05 2.44 9.33
CA VAL A 93 6.54 2.18 7.98
C VAL A 93 6.16 3.33 7.07
N THR A 94 7.05 3.63 6.11
CA THR A 94 6.80 4.60 5.06
C THR A 94 6.81 3.86 3.73
N THR A 95 5.67 3.91 3.04
CA THR A 95 5.51 3.31 1.72
C THR A 95 5.60 4.38 0.66
N THR A 96 6.47 4.17 -0.32
CA THR A 96 6.57 5.01 -1.51
C THR A 96 6.10 4.21 -2.71
N GLY A 97 5.13 4.76 -3.45
CA GLY A 97 4.68 4.20 -4.72
C GLY A 97 5.05 5.14 -5.86
N ARG A 98 5.63 4.61 -6.92
CA ARG A 98 5.98 5.35 -8.13
C ARG A 98 5.24 4.78 -9.31
N LEU A 99 4.60 5.65 -10.08
CA LEU A 99 3.82 5.24 -11.24
C LEU A 99 4.70 4.60 -12.30
N LYS A 100 4.33 3.40 -12.73
CA LYS A 100 4.89 2.78 -13.93
C LYS A 100 4.00 3.04 -15.13
N PHE A 101 2.71 2.76 -15.00
CA PHE A 101 1.72 3.18 -15.99
C PHE A 101 0.32 3.26 -15.37
N PHE A 102 -0.51 4.08 -15.99
CA PHE A 102 -1.92 4.18 -15.67
C PHE A 102 -2.68 4.36 -16.98
N ARG A 103 -3.40 3.32 -17.39
CA ARG A 103 -4.19 3.36 -18.61
C ARG A 103 -5.31 2.34 -18.56
N ARG A 104 -6.43 2.66 -19.19
CA ARG A 104 -7.62 1.79 -19.22
C ARG A 104 -8.01 1.34 -17.82
N LYS A 105 -7.95 2.26 -16.86
CA LYS A 105 -8.26 2.04 -15.44
C LYS A 105 -7.35 1.02 -14.75
N LYS A 106 -6.25 0.63 -15.38
CA LYS A 106 -5.24 -0.23 -14.77
C LYS A 106 -4.03 0.60 -14.37
N LEU A 107 -3.64 0.45 -13.09
CA LEU A 107 -2.48 1.08 -12.50
C LEU A 107 -1.42 0.04 -12.19
N LYS A 108 -0.19 0.32 -12.56
CA LYS A 108 0.97 -0.42 -12.07
C LYS A 108 1.93 0.55 -11.41
N ALA A 109 2.38 0.22 -10.20
CA ALA A 109 3.31 1.04 -9.44
C ALA A 109 4.47 0.21 -8.91
N GLU A 110 5.65 0.83 -8.87
CA GLU A 110 6.77 0.31 -8.08
C GLU A 110 6.55 0.79 -6.67
N VAL A 111 6.67 -0.12 -5.71
CA VAL A 111 6.44 0.18 -4.29
C VAL A 111 7.61 -0.25 -3.45
N GLU A 112 7.88 0.52 -2.40
CA GLU A 112 8.95 0.24 -1.45
C GLU A 112 8.48 0.64 -0.07
N MET A 113 8.77 -0.19 0.92
CA MET A 113 8.45 0.10 2.32
C MET A 113 9.73 0.19 3.13
N ARG A 114 9.85 1.25 3.93
CA ARG A 114 11.00 1.49 4.81
C ARG A 114 10.56 1.71 6.25
N LEU A 115 11.44 1.29 7.17
CA LEU A 115 11.35 1.69 8.58
C LEU A 115 11.90 3.11 8.74
N ASP A 116 11.72 3.69 9.93
CA ASP A 116 12.19 5.06 10.23
C ASP A 116 13.71 5.22 10.11
N ASP A 117 14.48 4.14 10.33
CA ASP A 117 15.93 4.16 10.19
C ASP A 117 16.40 4.04 8.72
N GLY A 118 15.48 3.97 7.78
CA GLY A 118 15.79 3.84 6.36
C GLY A 118 15.93 2.42 5.85
N THR A 119 15.82 1.41 6.73
CA THR A 119 15.89 0.00 6.32
C THR A 119 14.73 -0.34 5.38
N VAL A 120 15.04 -0.87 4.20
CA VAL A 120 14.02 -1.39 3.28
C VAL A 120 13.53 -2.73 3.81
N VAL A 121 12.24 -2.86 4.05
CA VAL A 121 11.65 -4.11 4.55
C VAL A 121 11.01 -4.94 3.46
N CYS A 122 10.48 -4.31 2.44
CA CYS A 122 9.98 -4.99 1.23
C CYS A 122 9.88 -4.01 0.07
N SER A 123 9.89 -4.55 -1.15
CA SER A 123 9.77 -3.77 -2.37
C SER A 123 9.30 -4.65 -3.51
N GLY A 124 8.72 -4.04 -4.53
CA GLY A 124 8.28 -4.77 -5.70
C GLY A 124 7.39 -3.97 -6.61
N GLU A 125 6.56 -4.68 -7.36
CA GLU A 125 5.59 -4.08 -8.27
C GLU A 125 4.21 -4.60 -7.95
N LEU A 126 3.25 -3.70 -7.86
CA LEU A 126 1.85 -4.02 -7.59
C LEU A 126 0.98 -3.42 -8.68
N SER A 127 -0.09 -4.13 -9.02
CA SER A 127 -1.07 -3.64 -9.99
C SER A 127 -2.47 -3.74 -9.44
N GLY A 128 -3.32 -2.81 -9.86
CA GLY A 128 -4.74 -2.83 -9.57
C GLY A 128 -5.52 -2.26 -10.73
N MET A 129 -6.84 -2.44 -10.67
CA MET A 129 -7.73 -2.00 -11.72
C MET A 129 -9.01 -1.44 -11.13
N GLY A 130 -9.49 -0.34 -11.72
CA GLY A 130 -10.81 0.18 -11.41
C GLY A 130 -11.87 -0.64 -12.13
N VAL A 131 -12.86 -1.11 -11.38
CA VAL A 131 -14.01 -1.85 -11.93
C VAL A 131 -15.30 -1.21 -11.46
N PRO A 132 -16.40 -1.35 -12.20
CA PRO A 132 -17.69 -0.83 -11.75
C PRO A 132 -18.09 -1.43 -10.41
N ARG A 133 -18.68 -0.58 -9.58
CA ARG A 133 -19.18 -0.98 -8.26
C ARG A 133 -20.42 -1.88 -8.41
#